data_299d269d542b66d8fbfa403b685ca6a3
#
_entry.id   299d269d542b66d8fbfa403b685ca6a3
#
_cell.length_a   1.000
_cell.length_b   1.000
_cell.length_c   1.000
_cell.angle_alpha   90.00
_cell.angle_beta   90.00
_cell.angle_gamma   90.00
#
_symmetry.space_group_name_H-M   'P 1'
#
loop_
_entity.id
_entity.type
_entity.pdbx_description
1 polymer ?
#
loop_
_entity_poly.entity_id
_entity_poly.type
_entity_poly.pdbx_seq_one_letter_code
_entity_poly.pdbx_strand_id
1 'polypeptide(L)'
;MAEAHQLAAQGVQELILISQITTNYGLDLYGKPKLAELMRALGEVEIPWIRVHYAYPTGLTPDVLAAYREVPNVLPYLDLPLQHSHPDVLKAMNRPWQADVNERLLDQIREQLPDAVLRTTLIVGFPGETEEQFEHLASFLERQRFDHVGVFTLSLIHI
;
A
#
# COMPACT_ATOMS: atom_id res chain seq x y z
N MET A 1 -21.15 -1.60 -0.99
CA MET A 1 -21.77 -2.91 -1.34
C MET A 1 -22.75 -2.80 -2.50
N ALA A 2 -23.76 -1.91 -2.47
CA ALA A 2 -24.75 -1.81 -3.58
C ALA A 2 -24.09 -1.60 -4.95
N GLU A 3 -23.12 -0.70 -5.06
CA GLU A 3 -22.36 -0.45 -6.28
C GLU A 3 -21.59 -1.71 -6.75
N ALA A 4 -20.93 -2.43 -5.84
CA ALA A 4 -20.20 -3.65 -6.18
C ALA A 4 -21.11 -4.74 -6.76
N HIS A 5 -22.31 -4.94 -6.19
CA HIS A 5 -23.30 -5.86 -6.76
C HIS A 5 -23.80 -5.41 -8.15
N GLN A 6 -23.98 -4.09 -8.35
CA GLN A 6 -24.37 -3.56 -9.65
C GLN A 6 -23.28 -3.79 -10.70
N LEU A 7 -22.01 -3.57 -10.35
CA LEU A 7 -20.87 -3.82 -11.22
C LEU A 7 -20.71 -5.30 -11.55
N ALA A 8 -20.89 -6.18 -10.56
CA ALA A 8 -20.91 -7.63 -10.78
C ALA A 8 -22.00 -8.04 -11.80
N ALA A 9 -23.23 -7.52 -11.64
CA ALA A 9 -24.33 -7.78 -12.57
C ALA A 9 -24.06 -7.27 -14.01
N GLN A 10 -23.15 -6.31 -14.18
CA GLN A 10 -22.69 -5.81 -15.47
C GLN A 10 -21.52 -6.63 -16.04
N GLY A 11 -21.05 -7.66 -15.35
CA GLY A 11 -19.96 -8.54 -15.79
C GLY A 11 -18.56 -7.94 -15.60
N VAL A 12 -18.39 -6.99 -14.67
CA VAL A 12 -17.07 -6.43 -14.31
C VAL A 12 -16.18 -7.54 -13.77
N GLN A 13 -14.96 -7.63 -14.31
CA GLN A 13 -14.00 -8.69 -13.96
C GLN A 13 -13.02 -8.28 -12.85
N GLU A 14 -12.73 -7.01 -12.71
CA GLU A 14 -11.83 -6.49 -11.69
C GLU A 14 -12.44 -5.26 -11.02
N LEU A 15 -12.45 -5.27 -9.69
CA LEU A 15 -12.84 -4.15 -8.85
C LEU A 15 -11.60 -3.59 -8.16
N ILE A 16 -11.31 -2.31 -8.40
CA ILE A 16 -10.16 -1.64 -7.78
C ILE A 16 -10.67 -0.68 -6.72
N LEU A 17 -10.28 -0.93 -5.46
CA LEU A 17 -10.57 -0.04 -4.34
C LEU A 17 -9.51 1.05 -4.28
N ILE A 18 -9.95 2.30 -4.38
CA ILE A 18 -9.06 3.47 -4.37
C ILE A 18 -9.53 4.54 -3.39
N SER A 19 -8.61 5.13 -2.67
CA SER A 19 -8.77 6.40 -1.96
C SER A 19 -7.37 7.00 -1.71
N GLN A 20 -7.28 8.16 -1.08
CA GLN A 20 -5.97 8.72 -0.71
C GLN A 20 -5.22 7.83 0.31
N ILE A 21 -5.95 7.21 1.24
CA ILE A 21 -5.45 6.26 2.23
C ILE A 21 -6.52 5.18 2.39
N THR A 22 -6.46 4.13 1.58
CA THR A 22 -7.51 3.10 1.54
C THR A 22 -7.61 2.32 2.85
N THR A 23 -6.50 2.19 3.58
CA THR A 23 -6.47 1.56 4.91
C THR A 23 -7.29 2.30 5.97
N ASN A 24 -7.67 3.57 5.72
CA ASN A 24 -8.54 4.34 6.61
C ASN A 24 -10.04 4.19 6.28
N TYR A 25 -10.42 3.29 5.37
CA TYR A 25 -11.82 3.09 5.04
C TYR A 25 -12.70 2.92 6.29
N GLY A 26 -13.76 3.70 6.36
CA GLY A 26 -14.75 3.67 7.45
C GLY A 26 -14.37 4.43 8.72
N LEU A 27 -13.18 5.04 8.78
CA LEU A 27 -12.75 5.81 9.95
C LEU A 27 -13.73 6.96 10.28
N ASP A 28 -14.23 7.65 9.28
CA ASP A 28 -15.19 8.74 9.37
C ASP A 28 -16.59 8.26 9.79
N LEU A 29 -17.00 7.05 9.38
CA LEU A 29 -18.33 6.50 9.62
C LEU A 29 -18.43 5.74 10.96
N TYR A 30 -17.34 5.07 11.36
CA TYR A 30 -17.35 4.10 12.47
C TYR A 30 -16.36 4.46 13.59
N GLY A 31 -15.60 5.56 13.45
CA GLY A 31 -14.56 5.95 14.40
C GLY A 31 -13.33 5.04 14.41
N LYS A 32 -13.27 4.04 13.51
CA LYS A 32 -12.13 3.12 13.33
C LYS A 32 -12.05 2.61 11.89
N PRO A 33 -10.85 2.28 11.40
CA PRO A 33 -10.68 1.65 10.09
C PRO A 33 -11.40 0.30 10.00
N LYS A 34 -11.99 0.00 8.84
CA LYS A 34 -12.78 -1.20 8.56
C LYS A 34 -12.47 -1.81 7.18
N LEU A 35 -11.24 -1.67 6.70
CA LEU A 35 -10.86 -2.22 5.41
C LEU A 35 -10.99 -3.75 5.38
N ALA A 36 -10.57 -4.45 6.43
CA ALA A 36 -10.66 -5.91 6.50
C ALA A 36 -12.11 -6.40 6.40
N GLU A 37 -13.03 -5.73 7.12
CA GLU A 37 -14.46 -6.06 7.03
C GLU A 37 -15.03 -5.77 5.63
N LEU A 38 -14.59 -4.68 4.98
CA LEU A 38 -14.98 -4.39 3.60
C LEU A 38 -14.47 -5.48 2.64
N MET A 39 -13.20 -5.89 2.76
CA MET A 39 -12.63 -6.93 1.91
C MET A 39 -13.40 -8.25 2.04
N ARG A 40 -13.71 -8.67 3.27
CA ARG A 40 -14.51 -9.88 3.51
C ARG A 40 -15.92 -9.76 2.91
N ALA A 41 -16.58 -8.62 3.09
CA ALA A 41 -17.90 -8.39 2.51
C ALA A 41 -17.88 -8.38 0.97
N LEU A 42 -16.83 -7.81 0.37
CA LEU A 42 -16.65 -7.82 -1.08
C LEU A 42 -16.29 -9.21 -1.61
N GLY A 43 -15.70 -10.06 -0.78
CA GLY A 43 -15.43 -11.46 -1.10
C GLY A 43 -16.67 -12.27 -1.48
N GLU A 44 -17.85 -11.86 -0.98
CA GLU A 44 -19.14 -12.48 -1.29
C GLU A 44 -19.77 -11.96 -2.60
N VAL A 45 -19.12 -10.99 -3.26
CA VAL A 45 -19.61 -10.45 -4.54
C VAL A 45 -18.99 -11.23 -5.70
N GLU A 46 -19.76 -11.56 -6.71
CA GLU A 46 -19.32 -12.31 -7.89
C GLU A 46 -18.45 -11.46 -8.83
N ILE A 47 -17.32 -10.98 -8.31
CA ILE A 47 -16.27 -10.30 -9.08
C ILE A 47 -14.98 -11.13 -8.92
N PRO A 48 -14.38 -11.59 -10.03
CA PRO A 48 -13.21 -12.48 -9.98
C PRO A 48 -11.99 -11.89 -9.28
N TRP A 49 -11.75 -10.59 -9.44
CA TRP A 49 -10.56 -9.92 -8.92
C TRP A 49 -10.92 -8.64 -8.17
N ILE A 50 -10.43 -8.54 -6.95
CA ILE A 50 -10.52 -7.33 -6.11
C ILE A 50 -9.11 -6.89 -5.77
N ARG A 51 -8.77 -5.65 -6.11
CA ARG A 51 -7.47 -5.05 -5.85
C ARG A 51 -7.61 -3.84 -4.94
N VAL A 52 -6.67 -3.69 -4.01
CA VAL A 52 -6.62 -2.53 -3.10
C VAL A 52 -5.38 -1.71 -3.44
N HIS A 53 -5.56 -0.44 -3.79
CA HIS A 53 -4.49 0.50 -4.03
C HIS A 53 -4.32 1.48 -2.86
N TYR A 54 -3.16 2.13 -2.79
CA TYR A 54 -2.82 3.16 -1.81
C TYR A 54 -2.99 2.70 -0.36
N ALA A 55 -2.45 1.52 -0.05
CA ALA A 55 -2.37 1.04 1.31
C ALA A 55 -1.29 1.82 2.09
N TYR A 56 -1.71 2.51 3.13
CA TYR A 56 -0.75 3.22 3.98
C TYR A 56 -0.11 2.25 4.98
N PRO A 57 1.23 2.24 5.12
CA PRO A 57 1.94 1.21 5.89
C PRO A 57 1.38 0.96 7.30
N THR A 58 1.11 2.02 8.06
CA THR A 58 0.60 1.87 9.45
C THR A 58 -0.83 1.33 9.53
N GLY A 59 -1.55 1.29 8.43
CA GLY A 59 -2.92 0.76 8.36
C GLY A 59 -3.00 -0.71 7.94
N LEU A 60 -1.87 -1.34 7.60
CA LEU A 60 -1.79 -2.78 7.33
C LEU A 60 -1.71 -3.56 8.64
N THR A 61 -2.84 -3.63 9.31
CA THR A 61 -2.96 -4.40 10.55
C THR A 61 -2.93 -5.90 10.29
N PRO A 62 -2.67 -6.75 11.32
CA PRO A 62 -2.76 -8.20 11.16
C PRO A 62 -4.11 -8.69 10.61
N ASP A 63 -5.21 -8.00 10.96
CA ASP A 63 -6.55 -8.32 10.45
C ASP A 63 -6.71 -7.99 8.95
N VAL A 64 -6.10 -6.91 8.47
CA VAL A 64 -6.06 -6.58 7.04
C VAL A 64 -5.23 -7.62 6.28
N LEU A 65 -4.06 -8.01 6.79
CA LEU A 65 -3.25 -9.08 6.17
C LEU A 65 -3.97 -10.43 6.18
N ALA A 66 -4.70 -10.73 7.25
CA ALA A 66 -5.55 -11.93 7.32
C ALA A 66 -6.64 -11.91 6.24
N ALA A 67 -7.29 -10.76 6.01
CA ALA A 67 -8.31 -10.62 4.97
C ALA A 67 -7.76 -10.88 3.55
N TYR A 68 -6.54 -10.44 3.24
CA TYR A 68 -5.87 -10.80 1.98
C TYR A 68 -5.69 -12.30 1.79
N ARG A 69 -5.46 -13.05 2.87
CA ARG A 69 -5.29 -14.51 2.83
C ARG A 69 -6.61 -15.26 2.79
N GLU A 70 -7.61 -14.75 3.51
CA GLU A 70 -8.91 -15.42 3.72
C GLU A 70 -9.86 -15.26 2.55
N VAL A 71 -9.76 -14.15 1.78
CA VAL A 71 -10.71 -13.80 0.73
C VAL A 71 -10.12 -14.13 -0.64
N PRO A 72 -10.57 -15.22 -1.30
CA PRO A 72 -9.91 -15.78 -2.48
C PRO A 72 -9.87 -14.85 -3.70
N ASN A 73 -10.85 -13.97 -3.86
CA ASN A 73 -10.92 -13.01 -4.97
C ASN A 73 -10.26 -11.65 -4.65
N VAL A 74 -9.76 -11.45 -3.44
CA VAL A 74 -8.88 -10.32 -3.10
C VAL A 74 -7.46 -10.69 -3.48
N LEU A 75 -6.92 -9.98 -4.47
CA LEU A 75 -5.57 -10.26 -4.96
C LEU A 75 -4.53 -9.89 -3.90
N PRO A 76 -3.53 -10.74 -3.63
CA PRO A 76 -2.43 -10.42 -2.72
C PRO A 76 -1.46 -9.42 -3.38
N TYR A 77 -1.99 -8.30 -3.82
CA TYR A 77 -1.28 -7.19 -4.44
C TYR A 77 -1.31 -6.00 -3.51
N LEU A 78 -0.15 -5.64 -2.97
CA LEU A 78 -0.01 -4.57 -1.99
C LEU A 78 0.71 -3.37 -2.61
N ASP A 79 -0.04 -2.30 -2.82
CA ASP A 79 0.46 -1.01 -3.29
C ASP A 79 0.79 -0.12 -2.09
N LEU A 80 2.08 -0.01 -1.79
CA LEU A 80 2.65 0.62 -0.61
C LEU A 80 3.51 1.83 -0.99
N PRO A 81 2.95 3.03 -1.15
CA PRO A 81 3.73 4.22 -1.50
C PRO A 81 4.61 4.67 -0.31
N LEU A 82 5.81 4.10 -0.18
CA LEU A 82 6.73 4.39 0.92
C LEU A 82 7.36 5.78 0.82
N GLN A 83 7.49 6.31 -0.38
CA GLN A 83 8.06 7.60 -0.74
C GLN A 83 9.60 7.66 -0.63
N HIS A 84 10.18 7.15 0.43
CA HIS A 84 11.63 7.04 0.67
C HIS A 84 11.93 5.94 1.69
N SER A 85 13.21 5.65 1.93
CA SER A 85 13.66 4.70 2.96
C SER A 85 14.49 5.34 4.06
N HIS A 86 15.15 6.49 3.79
CA HIS A 86 16.01 7.12 4.78
C HIS A 86 15.19 7.87 5.84
N PRO A 87 15.46 7.66 7.16
CA PRO A 87 14.66 8.23 8.25
C PRO A 87 14.54 9.76 8.19
N ASP A 88 15.63 10.48 7.93
CA ASP A 88 15.61 11.94 7.92
C ASP A 88 14.77 12.50 6.75
N VAL A 89 14.83 11.86 5.58
CA VAL A 89 14.02 12.25 4.43
C VAL A 89 12.55 11.94 4.70
N LEU A 90 12.23 10.77 5.23
CA LEU A 90 10.86 10.41 5.63
C LEU A 90 10.30 11.38 6.67
N LYS A 91 11.12 11.77 7.67
CA LYS A 91 10.75 12.77 8.67
C LYS A 91 10.45 14.13 8.04
N ALA A 92 11.29 14.57 7.09
CA ALA A 92 11.09 15.81 6.36
C ALA A 92 9.84 15.76 5.46
N MET A 93 9.48 14.59 4.94
CA MET A 93 8.25 14.31 4.20
C MET A 93 7.01 14.14 5.09
N ASN A 94 7.13 14.26 6.41
CA ASN A 94 6.08 13.97 7.39
C ASN A 94 5.50 12.54 7.24
N ARG A 95 6.37 11.56 7.05
CA ARG A 95 6.06 10.14 6.91
C ARG A 95 6.55 9.35 8.13
N PRO A 96 6.02 8.14 8.37
CA PRO A 96 6.59 7.25 9.38
C PRO A 96 8.09 7.03 9.11
N TRP A 97 8.92 7.44 10.08
CA TRP A 97 10.38 7.51 9.92
C TRP A 97 11.15 6.67 10.93
N GLN A 98 10.46 6.01 11.86
CA GLN A 98 11.15 5.15 12.83
C GLN A 98 11.96 4.08 12.09
N ALA A 99 13.18 3.89 12.52
CA ALA A 99 14.07 2.89 11.95
C ALA A 99 13.37 1.53 11.84
N ASP A 100 13.58 0.87 10.74
CA ASP A 100 13.10 -0.49 10.42
C ASP A 100 11.57 -0.70 10.38
N VAL A 101 10.74 0.34 10.56
CA VAL A 101 9.27 0.16 10.53
C VAL A 101 8.81 -0.40 9.19
N ASN A 102 9.31 0.18 8.10
CA ASN A 102 8.94 -0.28 6.76
C ASN A 102 9.54 -1.67 6.44
N GLU A 103 10.78 -1.93 6.86
CA GLU A 103 11.44 -3.23 6.65
C GLU A 103 10.70 -4.33 7.41
N ARG A 104 10.40 -4.13 8.70
CA ARG A 104 9.61 -5.07 9.49
C ARG A 104 8.22 -5.34 8.92
N LEU A 105 7.55 -4.30 8.40
CA LEU A 105 6.27 -4.48 7.73
C LEU A 105 6.39 -5.36 6.48
N LEU A 106 7.41 -5.10 5.65
CA LEU A 106 7.64 -5.89 4.44
C LEU A 106 7.98 -7.35 4.76
N ASP A 107 8.76 -7.58 5.82
CA ASP A 107 9.06 -8.94 6.30
C ASP A 107 7.78 -9.65 6.80
N GLN A 108 6.94 -8.97 7.57
CA GLN A 108 5.65 -9.51 8.01
C GLN A 108 4.72 -9.82 6.84
N ILE A 109 4.69 -8.97 5.82
CA ILE A 109 3.89 -9.24 4.62
C ILE A 109 4.39 -10.50 3.92
N ARG A 110 5.68 -10.65 3.71
CA ARG A 110 6.26 -11.84 3.06
C ARG A 110 6.04 -13.11 3.86
N GLU A 111 6.12 -13.03 5.19
CA GLU A 111 5.85 -14.18 6.06
C GLU A 111 4.39 -14.62 5.98
N GLN A 112 3.44 -13.67 5.97
CA GLN A 112 2.01 -13.98 6.01
C GLN A 112 1.40 -14.20 4.63
N LEU A 113 1.98 -13.60 3.60
CA LEU A 113 1.53 -13.62 2.21
C LEU A 113 2.74 -13.88 1.28
N PRO A 114 3.27 -15.11 1.23
CA PRO A 114 4.49 -15.42 0.49
C PRO A 114 4.36 -15.15 -1.02
N ASP A 115 3.17 -15.22 -1.58
CA ASP A 115 2.88 -14.96 -3.00
C ASP A 115 2.45 -13.50 -3.27
N ALA A 116 2.63 -12.61 -2.29
CA ALA A 116 2.24 -11.20 -2.46
C ALA A 116 3.10 -10.48 -3.50
N VAL A 117 2.43 -9.79 -4.39
CA VAL A 117 3.05 -8.82 -5.31
C VAL A 117 3.16 -7.49 -4.60
N LEU A 118 4.39 -6.99 -4.43
CA LEU A 118 4.68 -5.73 -3.75
C LEU A 118 4.99 -4.63 -4.75
N ARG A 119 4.19 -3.57 -4.70
CA ARG A 119 4.42 -2.34 -5.45
C ARG A 119 4.73 -1.19 -4.49
N THR A 120 5.70 -0.37 -4.85
CA THR A 120 5.99 0.87 -4.13
C THR A 120 6.11 2.06 -5.08
N THR A 121 5.99 3.24 -4.50
CA THR A 121 6.24 4.53 -5.17
C THR A 121 7.21 5.32 -4.32
N LEU A 122 8.22 5.89 -4.97
CA LEU A 122 9.31 6.63 -4.34
C LEU A 122 9.46 8.00 -4.97
N ILE A 123 10.00 8.93 -4.19
CA ILE A 123 10.36 10.29 -4.63
C ILE A 123 11.85 10.47 -4.37
N VAL A 124 12.58 10.92 -5.38
CA VAL A 124 13.98 11.31 -5.30
C VAL A 124 14.15 12.81 -5.62
N GLY A 125 15.23 13.41 -5.17
CA GLY A 125 15.46 14.86 -5.32
C GLY A 125 14.60 15.68 -4.35
N PHE A 126 14.26 15.11 -3.18
CA PHE A 126 13.60 15.88 -2.14
C PHE A 126 14.51 17.00 -1.60
N PRO A 127 13.99 18.19 -1.28
CA PRO A 127 14.82 19.28 -0.79
C PRO A 127 15.69 18.90 0.41
N GLY A 128 17.00 19.00 0.24
CA GLY A 128 17.97 18.61 1.25
C GLY A 128 18.37 17.13 1.23
N GLU A 129 17.85 16.33 0.31
CA GLU A 129 18.34 14.95 0.10
C GLU A 129 19.80 14.96 -0.35
N THR A 130 20.61 14.13 0.30
CA THR A 130 22.03 13.97 0.00
C THR A 130 22.27 12.72 -0.85
N GLU A 131 23.46 12.63 -1.48
CA GLU A 131 23.88 11.44 -2.21
C GLU A 131 23.86 10.18 -1.32
N GLU A 132 24.33 10.30 -0.08
CA GLU A 132 24.31 9.18 0.89
C GLU A 132 22.89 8.68 1.16
N GLN A 133 21.91 9.58 1.24
CA GLN A 133 20.49 9.24 1.45
C GLN A 133 19.87 8.60 0.20
N PHE A 134 20.28 9.05 -0.98
CA PHE A 134 19.90 8.41 -2.24
C PHE A 134 20.48 6.99 -2.35
N GLU A 135 21.79 6.81 -2.04
CA GLU A 135 22.42 5.48 -2.03
C GLU A 135 21.79 4.54 -1.00
N HIS A 136 21.35 5.08 0.16
CA HIS A 136 20.56 4.31 1.13
C HIS A 136 19.25 3.80 0.51
N LEU A 137 18.55 4.65 -0.26
CA LEU A 137 17.32 4.26 -0.95
C LEU A 137 17.57 3.18 -2.01
N ALA A 138 18.63 3.33 -2.81
CA ALA A 138 19.02 2.34 -3.82
C ALA A 138 19.30 0.97 -3.17
N SER A 139 20.13 0.96 -2.12
CA SER A 139 20.43 -0.25 -1.36
C SER A 139 19.19 -0.88 -0.70
N PHE A 140 18.26 -0.07 -0.22
CA PHE A 140 16.97 -0.55 0.31
C PHE A 140 16.17 -1.27 -0.77
N LEU A 141 16.07 -0.73 -1.97
CA LEU A 141 15.35 -1.36 -3.09
C LEU A 141 15.96 -2.71 -3.46
N GLU A 142 17.29 -2.80 -3.53
CA GLU A 142 17.99 -4.05 -3.83
C GLU A 142 17.71 -5.13 -2.78
N ARG A 143 17.69 -4.75 -1.51
CA ARG A 143 17.37 -5.69 -0.42
C ARG A 143 15.90 -6.10 -0.42
N GLN A 144 15.00 -5.13 -0.63
CA GLN A 144 13.56 -5.35 -0.48
C GLN A 144 12.89 -5.97 -1.70
N ARG A 145 13.51 -6.00 -2.86
CA ARG A 145 13.04 -6.74 -4.05
C ARG A 145 11.55 -6.57 -4.33
N PHE A 146 11.11 -5.34 -4.51
CA PHE A 146 9.74 -5.07 -4.94
C PHE A 146 9.51 -5.58 -6.37
N ASP A 147 8.30 -6.08 -6.65
CA ASP A 147 7.91 -6.50 -8.01
C ASP A 147 7.72 -5.30 -8.93
N HIS A 148 7.22 -4.19 -8.38
CA HIS A 148 6.98 -2.97 -9.12
C HIS A 148 7.46 -1.74 -8.33
N VAL A 149 8.24 -0.89 -8.97
CA VAL A 149 8.73 0.37 -8.39
C VAL A 149 8.43 1.52 -9.33
N GLY A 150 7.67 2.50 -8.86
CA GLY A 150 7.53 3.81 -9.51
C GLY A 150 8.45 4.82 -8.83
N VAL A 151 9.27 5.53 -9.59
CA VAL A 151 10.14 6.59 -9.06
C VAL A 151 9.78 7.91 -9.71
N PHE A 152 9.57 8.93 -8.89
CA PHE A 152 9.32 10.30 -9.32
C PHE A 152 10.45 11.21 -8.86
N THR A 153 11.01 11.98 -9.79
CA THR A 153 11.91 13.08 -9.43
C THR A 153 11.07 14.26 -8.99
N LEU A 154 11.31 14.74 -7.77
CA LEU A 154 10.64 15.95 -7.29
C LEU A 154 11.18 17.16 -8.03
N SER A 155 10.34 17.80 -8.81
CA SER A 155 10.66 19.05 -9.49
C SER A 155 9.92 20.20 -8.80
N LEU A 156 10.68 21.13 -8.23
CA LEU A 156 10.16 22.38 -7.65
C LEU A 156 10.11 23.51 -8.70
N ILE A 157 10.08 23.17 -9.97
CA ILE A 157 9.95 24.17 -11.02
C ILE A 157 8.55 24.78 -10.92
N HIS A 158 8.47 26.02 -10.58
CA HIS A 158 7.29 26.88 -10.56
C HIS A 158 6.45 26.81 -9.26
N ILE A 159 7.01 27.23 -8.16
CA ILE A 159 6.24 27.94 -7.14
C ILE A 159 6.54 29.43 -7.27
#